data_3f7f4b24942cee6e2082d537aa5249a8
#
_entry.id   3f7f4b24942cee6e2082d537aa5249a8
#
_cell.length_a   1.000
_cell.length_b   1.000
_cell.length_c   1.000
_cell.angle_alpha   90.00
_cell.angle_beta   90.00
_cell.angle_gamma   90.00
#
_symmetry.space_group_name_H-M   'P 1'
#
loop_
_entity.id
_entity.type
_entity.pdbx_description
1 polymer ?
#
loop_
_entity_poly.entity_id
_entity_poly.type
_entity_poly.pdbx_seq_one_letter_code
_entity_poly.pdbx_strand_id
1 'polypeptide(L)'
;MIKNLNKSTVERVERPVRILQFGEGNFLRAFADWAIDITNEKGVMNAGVAICKPRPRKVGGAEQMLDVLQRQDNMYHVYLEGIEHKQPKRDVRMVRSVMDSFNPYEEYEKYEQYILSPELNLIISNTTEAGIRYEEEDDLEACPPISFPAKIAALLYRRYKHFGGDKSKGLVIICCELIENNGSTLKEYVLRHARRCNLEQEFVDWVESSCSFCDSLVDRIVSGFPDDRIDEVKQEIGYDDNAVVVGELYHLWVIGGEGYERAKELLPLDQAGLNVVFTPSVDSYRDKKVRILNGSHTGMVAMGLLMGCQTVVDAFNNPDIETFVNRMVAYDVIPMISGEPQELKEFAASILERFYNPYIKHQLKSISLNSLSKWEARNYPSLLDNWIKLGRVAEYECMTFAALLAYYSPNSGFTPDDTPEHVAYIRENWDSENIEATVTNIVYNSGIFKADFSEVTGFVPMVAGYLNYIEHNGMAATLKRFLG
;
A
#
# COMPACT_ATOMS: atom_id res chain seq x y z
N MET A 1 37.61 -1.45 0.60
CA MET A 1 37.50 -0.96 1.99
C MET A 1 36.16 -0.24 2.10
N ILE A 2 35.27 -0.68 2.97
CA ILE A 2 33.96 -0.06 3.18
C ILE A 2 34.16 1.29 3.86
N LYS A 3 33.52 2.35 3.36
CA LYS A 3 33.62 3.72 3.91
C LYS A 3 32.43 3.99 4.83
N ASN A 4 32.62 4.83 5.83
CA ASN A 4 31.48 5.37 6.59
C ASN A 4 30.63 6.24 5.67
N LEU A 5 29.32 6.17 5.80
CA LEU A 5 28.38 6.99 5.03
C LEU A 5 28.06 8.25 5.82
N ASN A 6 28.67 9.39 5.44
CA ASN A 6 28.41 10.70 6.03
C ASN A 6 28.96 11.82 5.11
N LYS A 7 28.76 13.09 5.49
CA LYS A 7 29.22 14.26 4.73
C LYS A 7 30.74 14.36 4.58
N SER A 8 31.53 13.63 5.37
CA SER A 8 32.99 13.63 5.20
C SER A 8 33.45 12.70 4.05
N THR A 9 32.61 11.79 3.61
CA THR A 9 32.90 10.79 2.58
C THR A 9 32.05 10.92 1.33
N VAL A 10 30.92 11.65 1.42
CA VAL A 10 29.96 11.86 0.32
C VAL A 10 29.59 13.33 0.25
N GLU A 11 29.70 13.87 -0.95
CA GLU A 11 29.22 15.24 -1.23
C GLU A 11 27.69 15.23 -1.30
N ARG A 12 27.04 16.14 -0.59
CA ARG A 12 25.61 16.38 -0.62
C ARG A 12 25.30 17.83 -0.97
N VAL A 13 24.41 18.04 -1.91
CA VAL A 13 23.88 19.37 -2.22
C VAL A 13 22.88 19.76 -1.14
N GLU A 14 23.15 20.84 -0.42
CA GLU A 14 22.21 21.40 0.54
C GLU A 14 21.03 22.04 -0.19
N ARG A 15 19.82 21.73 0.24
CA ARG A 15 18.57 22.17 -0.38
C ARG A 15 17.66 22.83 0.64
N PRO A 16 16.85 23.83 0.24
CA PRO A 16 15.83 24.37 1.13
C PRO A 16 14.84 23.27 1.52
N VAL A 17 14.54 23.15 2.81
CA VAL A 17 13.54 22.19 3.29
C VAL A 17 12.15 22.69 2.92
N ARG A 18 11.56 22.07 1.90
CA ARG A 18 10.23 22.37 1.39
C ARG A 18 9.21 21.31 1.73
N ILE A 19 9.68 20.17 2.21
CA ILE A 19 8.87 18.98 2.50
C ILE A 19 9.09 18.56 3.95
N LEU A 20 8.02 18.51 4.73
CA LEU A 20 8.00 17.91 6.06
C LEU A 20 7.36 16.52 5.94
N GLN A 21 8.11 15.47 6.27
CA GLN A 21 7.69 14.10 6.13
C GLN A 21 7.37 13.50 7.50
N PHE A 22 6.14 13.03 7.70
CA PHE A 22 5.75 12.28 8.90
C PHE A 22 5.92 10.78 8.68
N GLY A 23 7.00 10.25 9.20
CA GLY A 23 7.38 8.83 9.14
C GLY A 23 8.79 8.61 8.63
N GLU A 24 9.59 7.89 9.42
CA GLU A 24 10.97 7.45 9.14
C GLU A 24 11.03 6.02 8.60
N GLY A 25 9.88 5.41 8.33
CA GLY A 25 9.75 4.01 7.98
C GLY A 25 10.35 3.63 6.62
N ASN A 26 10.54 2.33 6.41
CA ASN A 26 11.12 1.78 5.19
C ASN A 26 10.36 2.23 3.93
N PHE A 27 9.03 2.30 4.01
CA PHE A 27 8.21 2.61 2.86
C PHE A 27 8.49 4.02 2.30
N LEU A 28 8.35 5.08 3.11
CA LEU A 28 8.58 6.45 2.63
C LEU A 28 10.02 6.66 2.14
N ARG A 29 11.00 6.06 2.82
CA ARG A 29 12.41 6.14 2.43
C ARG A 29 12.67 5.52 1.06
N ALA A 30 12.07 4.37 0.77
CA ALA A 30 12.23 3.68 -0.52
C ALA A 30 11.21 4.12 -1.58
N PHE A 31 10.33 5.06 -1.27
CA PHE A 31 9.25 5.49 -2.17
C PHE A 31 9.27 7.01 -2.39
N ALA A 32 8.86 7.78 -1.39
CA ALA A 32 8.79 9.24 -1.51
C ALA A 32 10.17 9.89 -1.59
N ASP A 33 11.06 9.60 -0.62
CA ASP A 33 12.41 10.18 -0.58
C ASP A 33 13.23 9.78 -1.81
N TRP A 34 13.12 8.51 -2.24
CA TRP A 34 13.72 8.00 -3.47
C TRP A 34 13.25 8.77 -4.72
N ALA A 35 11.95 9.01 -4.83
CA ALA A 35 11.37 9.73 -5.95
C ALA A 35 11.78 11.22 -5.96
N ILE A 36 11.78 11.86 -4.80
CA ILE A 36 12.22 13.23 -4.60
C ILE A 36 13.70 13.38 -4.97
N ASP A 37 14.54 12.43 -4.56
CA ASP A 37 15.97 12.46 -4.85
C ASP A 37 16.25 12.35 -6.36
N ILE A 38 15.56 11.47 -7.09
CA ILE A 38 15.63 11.37 -8.55
C ILE A 38 15.22 12.70 -9.21
N THR A 39 14.13 13.28 -8.75
CA THR A 39 13.58 14.52 -9.33
C THR A 39 14.51 15.71 -9.11
N ASN A 40 15.13 15.77 -7.93
CA ASN A 40 16.16 16.75 -7.61
C ASN A 40 17.42 16.58 -8.48
N GLU A 41 17.89 15.35 -8.67
CA GLU A 41 19.10 15.06 -9.47
C GLU A 41 18.88 15.41 -10.95
N LYS A 42 17.68 15.19 -11.47
CA LYS A 42 17.30 15.58 -12.83
C LYS A 42 17.10 17.09 -13.00
N GLY A 43 17.24 17.87 -11.93
CA GLY A 43 17.08 19.34 -11.97
C GLY A 43 15.64 19.82 -12.18
N VAL A 44 14.67 18.91 -12.09
CA VAL A 44 13.23 19.25 -12.23
C VAL A 44 12.71 19.94 -10.96
N MET A 45 13.30 19.61 -9.80
CA MET A 45 12.91 20.16 -8.50
C MET A 45 14.17 20.56 -7.70
N ASN A 46 14.00 21.44 -6.72
CA ASN A 46 15.01 21.76 -5.70
C ASN A 46 14.34 21.81 -4.32
N ALA A 47 14.16 20.64 -3.70
CA ALA A 47 13.51 20.51 -2.41
C ALA A 47 14.23 19.50 -1.50
N GLY A 48 14.52 19.94 -0.29
CA GLY A 48 14.96 19.08 0.79
C GLY A 48 13.79 18.54 1.60
N VAL A 49 13.97 17.36 2.18
CA VAL A 49 13.01 16.69 3.08
C VAL A 49 13.53 16.81 4.51
N ALA A 50 12.66 17.16 5.46
CA ALA A 50 12.89 16.96 6.89
C ALA A 50 11.97 15.83 7.38
N ILE A 51 12.55 14.76 7.90
CA ILE A 51 11.80 13.62 8.44
C ILE A 51 11.44 13.90 9.90
N CYS A 52 10.14 13.94 10.18
CA CYS A 52 9.54 14.10 11.49
C CYS A 52 9.03 12.75 12.00
N LYS A 53 9.56 12.23 13.09
CA LYS A 53 9.07 11.00 13.71
C LYS A 53 7.71 11.26 14.37
N PRO A 54 6.64 10.55 13.96
CA PRO A 54 5.28 10.88 14.42
C PRO A 54 4.97 10.42 15.85
N ARG A 55 5.84 9.61 16.47
CA ARG A 55 5.64 8.98 17.80
C ARG A 55 6.78 9.30 18.75
N PRO A 56 6.52 9.33 20.07
CA PRO A 56 7.57 9.47 21.04
C PRO A 56 8.59 8.31 20.94
N ARG A 57 9.81 8.57 21.39
CA ARG A 57 10.86 7.55 21.46
C ARG A 57 10.46 6.45 22.44
N LYS A 58 10.70 5.19 22.05
CA LYS A 58 10.55 4.06 22.99
C LYS A 58 11.69 4.10 24.01
N VAL A 59 11.34 4.09 25.28
CA VAL A 59 12.32 4.06 26.38
C VAL A 59 12.94 2.66 26.50
N GLY A 60 14.28 2.57 26.60
CA GLY A 60 15.01 1.33 26.91
C GLY A 60 15.10 0.33 25.76
N GLY A 61 15.05 0.77 24.49
CA GLY A 61 15.13 -0.07 23.31
C GLY A 61 16.49 -0.05 22.59
N ALA A 62 16.62 -0.91 21.57
CA ALA A 62 17.71 -0.85 20.60
C ALA A 62 17.73 0.50 19.88
N GLU A 63 18.88 0.82 19.24
CA GLU A 63 19.04 1.99 18.39
C GLU A 63 17.85 2.14 17.41
N GLN A 64 17.30 3.35 17.31
CA GLN A 64 16.16 3.61 16.44
C GLN A 64 16.62 4.13 15.09
N MET A 65 15.79 3.96 14.05
CA MET A 65 16.13 4.40 12.69
C MET A 65 16.53 5.88 12.62
N LEU A 66 15.91 6.73 13.44
CA LEU A 66 16.25 8.15 13.51
C LEU A 66 17.73 8.37 13.91
N ASP A 67 18.22 7.61 14.90
CA ASP A 67 19.63 7.71 15.36
C ASP A 67 20.60 7.27 14.23
N VAL A 68 20.23 6.23 13.51
CA VAL A 68 20.99 5.74 12.34
C VAL A 68 21.06 6.80 11.25
N LEU A 69 19.91 7.38 10.89
CA LEU A 69 19.84 8.43 9.88
C LEU A 69 20.68 9.64 10.27
N GLN A 70 20.56 10.14 11.49
CA GLN A 70 21.33 11.28 11.98
C GLN A 70 22.85 11.01 11.95
N ARG A 71 23.28 9.80 12.32
CA ARG A 71 24.70 9.41 12.28
C ARG A 71 25.25 9.35 10.85
N GLN A 72 24.40 9.09 9.86
CA GLN A 72 24.74 9.05 8.46
C GLN A 72 24.45 10.38 7.73
N ASP A 73 24.29 11.49 8.45
CA ASP A 73 23.90 12.79 7.91
C ASP A 73 22.63 12.68 7.03
N ASN A 74 21.70 11.80 7.40
CA ASN A 74 20.44 11.49 6.73
C ASN A 74 20.57 10.92 5.30
N MET A 75 21.75 10.42 4.94
CA MET A 75 21.98 9.71 3.67
C MET A 75 21.82 8.20 3.86
N TYR A 76 21.31 7.53 2.86
CA TYR A 76 21.13 6.07 2.85
C TYR A 76 20.93 5.55 1.44
N HIS A 77 21.08 4.24 1.25
CA HIS A 77 20.85 3.61 -0.03
C HIS A 77 19.46 2.97 -0.10
N VAL A 78 18.81 3.18 -1.23
CA VAL A 78 17.66 2.40 -1.69
C VAL A 78 18.17 1.38 -2.68
N TYR A 79 17.90 0.11 -2.40
CA TYR A 79 18.39 -1.04 -3.13
C TYR A 79 17.20 -1.77 -3.74
N LEU A 80 16.94 -1.50 -5.02
CA LEU A 80 15.78 -2.04 -5.73
C LEU A 80 16.18 -3.26 -6.56
N GLU A 81 15.41 -4.34 -6.40
CA GLU A 81 15.63 -5.59 -7.11
C GLU A 81 14.33 -6.14 -7.67
N GLY A 82 14.41 -6.73 -8.85
CA GLY A 82 13.24 -7.31 -9.47
C GLY A 82 13.54 -7.97 -10.80
N ILE A 83 12.46 -8.29 -11.48
CA ILE A 83 12.49 -8.78 -12.86
C ILE A 83 11.94 -7.67 -13.74
N GLU A 84 12.65 -7.37 -14.82
CA GLU A 84 12.20 -6.49 -15.88
C GLU A 84 12.46 -7.18 -17.22
N HIS A 85 11.43 -7.33 -18.05
CA HIS A 85 11.50 -8.09 -19.30
C HIS A 85 12.03 -9.50 -19.10
N LYS A 86 11.60 -10.18 -18.04
CA LYS A 86 12.02 -11.55 -17.64
C LYS A 86 13.52 -11.67 -17.30
N GLN A 87 14.22 -10.56 -17.08
CA GLN A 87 15.64 -10.55 -16.69
C GLN A 87 15.78 -9.93 -15.28
N PRO A 88 16.67 -10.49 -14.44
CA PRO A 88 17.01 -9.86 -13.17
C PRO A 88 17.56 -8.45 -13.40
N LYS A 89 17.02 -7.50 -12.69
CA LYS A 89 17.46 -6.10 -12.71
C LYS A 89 17.64 -5.59 -11.30
N ARG A 90 18.65 -4.76 -11.13
CA ARG A 90 18.95 -4.08 -9.87
C ARG A 90 19.19 -2.59 -10.13
N ASP A 91 18.67 -1.76 -9.26
CA ASP A 91 18.92 -0.33 -9.23
C ASP A 91 19.27 0.09 -7.82
N VAL A 92 20.45 0.67 -7.63
CA VAL A 92 20.96 1.09 -6.33
C VAL A 92 21.13 2.60 -6.33
N ARG A 93 20.44 3.27 -5.41
CA ARG A 93 20.47 4.72 -5.33
C ARG A 93 20.83 5.18 -3.94
N MET A 94 21.81 6.06 -3.83
CA MET A 94 22.07 6.83 -2.62
C MET A 94 21.11 8.02 -2.56
N VAL A 95 20.20 8.04 -1.59
CA VAL A 95 19.31 9.16 -1.31
C VAL A 95 20.09 10.22 -0.54
N ARG A 96 20.08 11.44 -1.04
CA ARG A 96 20.80 12.62 -0.51
C ARG A 96 19.90 13.83 -0.30
N SER A 97 18.60 13.70 -0.60
CA SER A 97 17.63 14.79 -0.52
C SER A 97 17.00 14.96 0.88
N VAL A 98 17.31 14.06 1.82
CA VAL A 98 16.89 14.20 3.21
C VAL A 98 17.88 15.09 3.94
N MET A 99 17.47 16.32 4.26
CA MET A 99 18.33 17.34 4.88
C MET A 99 18.42 17.18 6.38
N ASP A 100 17.35 16.72 7.02
CA ASP A 100 17.26 16.59 8.48
C ASP A 100 16.29 15.47 8.88
N SER A 101 16.46 14.98 10.11
CA SER A 101 15.53 14.05 10.75
C SER A 101 15.50 14.31 12.25
N PHE A 102 14.30 14.33 12.84
CA PHE A 102 14.13 14.69 14.24
C PHE A 102 12.87 14.09 14.86
N ASN A 103 12.81 14.13 16.20
CA ASN A 103 11.64 13.72 16.97
C ASN A 103 11.01 14.97 17.62
N PRO A 104 9.78 15.36 17.27
CA PRO A 104 9.15 16.57 17.79
C PRO A 104 8.85 16.50 19.30
N TYR A 105 8.87 15.32 19.91
CA TYR A 105 8.76 15.15 21.38
C TYR A 105 10.06 15.47 22.13
N GLU A 106 11.18 15.51 21.42
CA GLU A 106 12.52 15.80 21.99
C GLU A 106 13.05 17.15 21.50
N GLU A 107 12.68 17.56 20.27
CA GLU A 107 13.18 18.74 19.57
C GLU A 107 12.01 19.61 19.07
N TYR A 108 11.10 20.00 19.98
CA TYR A 108 9.89 20.73 19.58
C TYR A 108 10.17 22.10 18.94
N GLU A 109 11.17 22.83 19.40
CA GLU A 109 11.58 24.10 18.80
C GLU A 109 12.02 23.93 17.34
N LYS A 110 12.71 22.85 17.03
CA LYS A 110 13.12 22.51 15.66
C LYS A 110 11.89 22.18 14.78
N TYR A 111 10.95 21.42 15.34
CA TYR A 111 9.68 21.18 14.68
C TYR A 111 8.95 22.48 14.36
N GLU A 112 8.87 23.39 15.32
CA GLU A 112 8.24 24.71 15.15
C GLU A 112 8.95 25.56 14.10
N GLN A 113 10.28 25.56 14.06
CA GLN A 113 11.05 26.25 13.01
C GLN A 113 10.66 25.80 11.60
N TYR A 114 10.44 24.48 11.38
CA TYR A 114 10.02 24.00 10.07
C TYR A 114 8.58 24.41 9.73
N ILE A 115 7.64 24.28 10.66
CA ILE A 115 6.24 24.64 10.39
C ILE A 115 6.04 26.14 10.17
N LEU A 116 6.89 26.98 10.73
CA LEU A 116 6.88 28.44 10.56
C LEU A 116 7.78 28.92 9.41
N SER A 117 8.51 28.02 8.75
CA SER A 117 9.32 28.37 7.59
C SER A 117 8.46 28.79 6.39
N PRO A 118 8.74 29.93 5.74
CA PRO A 118 8.05 30.34 4.53
C PRO A 118 8.34 29.41 3.33
N GLU A 119 9.44 28.64 3.38
CA GLU A 119 9.84 27.69 2.34
C GLU A 119 9.04 26.37 2.39
N LEU A 120 8.49 26.00 3.55
CA LEU A 120 7.68 24.79 3.68
C LEU A 120 6.38 24.95 2.88
N ASN A 121 6.11 23.99 1.99
CA ASN A 121 4.91 23.98 1.15
C ASN A 121 4.26 22.61 1.00
N LEU A 122 4.95 21.53 1.42
CA LEU A 122 4.46 20.16 1.31
C LEU A 122 4.57 19.42 2.65
N ILE A 123 3.55 18.60 2.93
CA ILE A 123 3.60 17.55 3.94
C ILE A 123 3.34 16.21 3.25
N ILE A 124 4.18 15.20 3.55
CA ILE A 124 3.97 13.82 3.12
C ILE A 124 3.87 12.96 4.38
N SER A 125 2.91 12.04 4.43
CA SER A 125 2.73 11.18 5.60
C SER A 125 2.57 9.70 5.25
N ASN A 126 3.07 8.85 6.13
CA ASN A 126 2.70 7.45 6.24
C ASN A 126 2.86 7.01 7.70
N THR A 127 1.81 7.27 8.47
CA THR A 127 1.76 7.03 9.92
C THR A 127 1.12 5.67 10.26
N THR A 128 0.99 4.77 9.28
CA THR A 128 0.25 3.50 9.25
C THR A 128 -1.27 3.67 9.14
N GLU A 129 -2.01 2.57 8.85
CA GLU A 129 -3.49 2.61 8.75
C GLU A 129 -4.14 3.13 10.03
N ALA A 130 -3.52 2.89 11.20
CA ALA A 130 -4.01 3.35 12.49
C ALA A 130 -3.62 4.80 12.82
N GLY A 131 -2.86 5.48 11.95
CA GLY A 131 -2.37 6.83 12.24
C GLY A 131 -3.40 7.93 11.97
N ILE A 132 -4.21 7.79 10.91
CA ILE A 132 -5.29 8.73 10.62
C ILE A 132 -6.55 8.28 11.37
N ARG A 133 -6.64 8.68 12.62
CA ARG A 133 -7.80 8.43 13.48
C ARG A 133 -8.11 9.68 14.31
N TYR A 134 -9.39 9.90 14.57
CA TYR A 134 -9.83 10.98 15.43
C TYR A 134 -9.76 10.57 16.89
N GLU A 135 -9.10 11.40 17.72
CA GLU A 135 -9.04 11.26 19.16
C GLU A 135 -9.69 12.49 19.81
N GLU A 136 -10.80 12.28 20.48
CA GLU A 136 -11.59 13.39 21.03
C GLU A 136 -10.86 14.17 22.13
N GLU A 137 -10.02 13.48 22.92
CA GLU A 137 -9.32 14.06 24.07
C GLU A 137 -7.99 14.73 23.71
N ASP A 138 -7.61 14.76 22.40
CA ASP A 138 -6.35 15.38 22.00
C ASP A 138 -6.30 16.87 22.32
N ASP A 139 -5.19 17.30 22.90
CA ASP A 139 -4.89 18.70 23.23
C ASP A 139 -4.07 19.34 22.10
N LEU A 140 -4.65 20.34 21.40
CA LEU A 140 -3.97 21.07 20.34
C LEU A 140 -2.86 22.02 20.85
N GLU A 141 -2.83 22.34 22.14
CA GLU A 141 -1.79 23.15 22.74
C GLU A 141 -0.59 22.29 23.19
N ALA A 142 -0.73 20.98 23.23
CA ALA A 142 0.37 20.07 23.52
C ALA A 142 1.52 20.23 22.51
N CYS A 143 2.72 19.98 22.96
CA CYS A 143 3.96 20.19 22.18
C CYS A 143 4.75 18.88 21.99
N PRO A 144 4.41 18.03 21.00
CA PRO A 144 3.27 18.10 20.08
C PRO A 144 2.01 17.39 20.60
N PRO A 145 0.82 17.56 19.95
CA PRO A 145 -0.34 16.71 20.20
C PRO A 145 -0.08 15.23 19.96
N ILE A 146 -0.95 14.34 20.47
CA ILE A 146 -0.70 12.88 20.42
C ILE A 146 -1.04 12.27 19.06
N SER A 147 -2.28 12.46 18.57
CA SER A 147 -2.68 11.89 17.29
C SER A 147 -2.09 12.67 16.10
N PHE A 148 -1.98 12.02 14.95
CA PHE A 148 -1.49 12.67 13.74
C PHE A 148 -2.46 13.76 13.23
N PRO A 149 -3.79 13.54 13.17
CA PRO A 149 -4.70 14.62 12.80
C PRO A 149 -4.64 15.85 13.72
N ALA A 150 -4.50 15.67 15.03
CA ALA A 150 -4.33 16.77 15.96
C ALA A 150 -3.00 17.51 15.77
N LYS A 151 -1.90 16.77 15.45
CA LYS A 151 -0.62 17.41 15.09
C LYS A 151 -0.78 18.31 13.88
N ILE A 152 -1.47 17.85 12.85
CA ILE A 152 -1.70 18.65 11.63
C ILE A 152 -2.61 19.84 11.93
N ALA A 153 -3.67 19.68 12.72
CA ALA A 153 -4.53 20.78 13.13
C ALA A 153 -3.75 21.87 13.88
N ALA A 154 -2.96 21.49 14.89
CA ALA A 154 -2.12 22.40 15.66
C ALA A 154 -1.05 23.08 14.80
N LEU A 155 -0.39 22.32 13.91
CA LEU A 155 0.59 22.81 12.96
C LEU A 155 0.00 23.89 12.04
N LEU A 156 -1.14 23.61 11.42
CA LEU A 156 -1.81 24.54 10.52
C LEU A 156 -2.29 25.78 11.28
N TYR A 157 -2.81 25.62 12.51
CA TYR A 157 -3.23 26.75 13.32
C TYR A 157 -2.08 27.67 13.72
N ARG A 158 -0.92 27.11 14.16
CA ARG A 158 0.29 27.91 14.45
C ARG A 158 0.78 28.65 13.21
N ARG A 159 0.78 27.96 12.06
CA ARG A 159 1.18 28.55 10.78
C ARG A 159 0.23 29.68 10.34
N TYR A 160 -1.09 29.46 10.44
CA TYR A 160 -2.11 30.48 10.19
C TYR A 160 -1.89 31.74 11.04
N LYS A 161 -1.70 31.57 12.34
CA LYS A 161 -1.43 32.69 13.26
C LYS A 161 -0.13 33.43 12.91
N HIS A 162 0.94 32.68 12.63
CA HIS A 162 2.26 33.25 12.32
C HIS A 162 2.24 34.13 11.06
N PHE A 163 1.57 33.68 10.02
CA PHE A 163 1.48 34.38 8.75
C PHE A 163 0.23 35.28 8.62
N GLY A 164 -0.53 35.45 9.69
CA GLY A 164 -1.71 36.35 9.71
C GLY A 164 -2.80 35.94 8.70
N GLY A 165 -2.97 34.65 8.44
CA GLY A 165 -3.97 34.13 7.51
C GLY A 165 -3.59 34.30 6.02
N ASP A 166 -2.34 34.56 5.68
CA ASP A 166 -1.88 34.64 4.29
C ASP A 166 -2.19 33.33 3.55
N LYS A 167 -3.04 33.43 2.53
CA LYS A 167 -3.49 32.29 1.72
C LYS A 167 -2.36 31.60 0.95
N SER A 168 -1.29 32.34 0.61
CA SER A 168 -0.11 31.79 -0.08
C SER A 168 0.71 30.85 0.80
N LYS A 169 0.46 30.82 2.12
CA LYS A 169 1.17 30.00 3.11
C LYS A 169 0.43 28.72 3.50
N GLY A 170 -0.70 28.44 2.86
CA GLY A 170 -1.34 27.13 2.95
C GLY A 170 -0.46 26.01 2.42
N LEU A 171 -0.63 24.81 2.93
CA LEU A 171 0.19 23.65 2.59
C LEU A 171 -0.56 22.64 1.70
N VAL A 172 0.18 21.90 0.90
CA VAL A 172 -0.30 20.69 0.25
C VAL A 172 0.09 19.49 1.15
N ILE A 173 -0.86 18.64 1.46
CA ILE A 173 -0.71 17.48 2.34
C ILE A 173 -1.06 16.25 1.51
N ILE A 174 -0.10 15.32 1.38
CA ILE A 174 -0.24 14.08 0.62
C ILE A 174 -0.14 12.91 1.58
N CYS A 175 -1.24 12.19 1.76
CA CYS A 175 -1.31 11.05 2.65
C CYS A 175 -0.95 9.76 1.89
N CYS A 176 -0.04 8.95 2.43
CA CYS A 176 0.36 7.65 1.88
C CYS A 176 -0.11 6.47 2.76
N GLU A 177 -0.96 6.69 3.72
CA GLU A 177 -1.57 5.67 4.57
C GLU A 177 -2.51 4.76 3.74
N LEU A 178 -2.51 3.45 4.04
CA LEU A 178 -3.28 2.46 3.30
C LEU A 178 -4.75 2.39 3.76
N ILE A 179 -5.41 3.54 3.76
CA ILE A 179 -6.86 3.67 4.00
C ILE A 179 -7.53 4.38 2.83
N GLU A 180 -8.82 4.15 2.65
CA GLU A 180 -9.59 4.85 1.63
C GLU A 180 -9.73 6.32 1.98
N ASN A 181 -9.66 7.18 0.94
CA ASN A 181 -9.83 8.63 1.08
C ASN A 181 -8.94 9.22 2.19
N ASN A 182 -7.68 8.80 2.23
CA ASN A 182 -6.74 9.10 3.30
C ASN A 182 -6.57 10.62 3.53
N GLY A 183 -6.40 11.41 2.47
CA GLY A 183 -6.29 12.87 2.56
C GLY A 183 -7.60 13.54 2.96
N SER A 184 -8.70 13.13 2.35
CA SER A 184 -10.04 13.65 2.67
C SER A 184 -10.45 13.34 4.12
N THR A 185 -10.14 12.14 4.61
CA THR A 185 -10.37 11.74 6.00
C THR A 185 -9.50 12.55 6.97
N LEU A 186 -8.24 12.78 6.61
CA LEU A 186 -7.36 13.64 7.42
C LEU A 186 -7.92 15.06 7.50
N LYS A 187 -8.39 15.65 6.37
CA LYS A 187 -9.02 16.98 6.33
C LYS A 187 -10.22 17.06 7.28
N GLU A 188 -11.11 16.06 7.20
CA GLU A 188 -12.28 15.97 8.08
C GLU A 188 -11.89 16.02 9.56
N TYR A 189 -10.90 15.21 9.96
CA TYR A 189 -10.46 15.15 11.36
C TYR A 189 -9.75 16.43 11.82
N VAL A 190 -8.96 17.06 10.96
CA VAL A 190 -8.33 18.38 11.22
C VAL A 190 -9.40 19.43 11.49
N LEU A 191 -10.41 19.53 10.63
CA LEU A 191 -11.51 20.48 10.79
C LEU A 191 -12.38 20.16 12.02
N ARG A 192 -12.56 18.87 12.32
CA ARG A 192 -13.27 18.43 13.53
C ARG A 192 -12.54 18.86 14.80
N HIS A 193 -11.22 18.72 14.86
CA HIS A 193 -10.40 19.23 15.97
C HIS A 193 -10.50 20.76 16.08
N ALA A 194 -10.41 21.50 14.97
CA ALA A 194 -10.55 22.95 14.98
C ALA A 194 -11.90 23.41 15.57
N ARG A 195 -13.00 22.78 15.16
CA ARG A 195 -14.34 23.08 15.67
C ARG A 195 -14.50 22.72 17.15
N ARG A 196 -14.02 21.54 17.55
CA ARG A 196 -14.05 21.09 18.97
C ARG A 196 -13.31 22.06 19.90
N CYS A 197 -12.14 22.54 19.46
CA CYS A 197 -11.34 23.50 20.23
C CYS A 197 -11.82 24.95 20.08
N ASN A 198 -12.93 25.20 19.40
CA ASN A 198 -13.51 26.53 19.17
C ASN A 198 -12.48 27.51 18.56
N LEU A 199 -11.66 27.02 17.64
CA LEU A 199 -10.77 27.91 16.86
C LEU A 199 -11.60 28.82 15.97
N GLU A 200 -11.07 30.02 15.66
CA GLU A 200 -11.77 31.03 14.86
C GLU A 200 -12.23 30.50 13.49
N GLN A 201 -13.40 30.93 13.03
CA GLN A 201 -13.96 30.51 11.74
C GLN A 201 -13.05 30.89 10.58
N GLU A 202 -12.34 32.01 10.66
CA GLU A 202 -11.37 32.48 9.69
C GLU A 202 -10.22 31.48 9.49
N PHE A 203 -9.84 30.74 10.54
CA PHE A 203 -8.87 29.64 10.42
C PHE A 203 -9.48 28.46 9.65
N VAL A 204 -10.72 28.06 9.97
CA VAL A 204 -11.41 26.98 9.25
C VAL A 204 -11.51 27.34 7.76
N ASP A 205 -11.93 28.57 7.43
CA ASP A 205 -12.05 29.05 6.07
C ASP A 205 -10.67 29.10 5.34
N TRP A 206 -9.61 29.43 6.09
CA TRP A 206 -8.25 29.40 5.57
C TRP A 206 -7.79 27.98 5.26
N VAL A 207 -8.07 27.01 6.12
CA VAL A 207 -7.75 25.58 5.86
C VAL A 207 -8.49 25.10 4.62
N GLU A 208 -9.80 25.39 4.53
CA GLU A 208 -10.64 24.96 3.41
C GLU A 208 -10.24 25.61 2.06
N SER A 209 -9.79 26.87 2.07
CA SER A 209 -9.49 27.62 0.84
C SER A 209 -8.01 27.66 0.45
N SER A 210 -7.09 27.35 1.35
CA SER A 210 -5.66 27.56 1.16
C SER A 210 -4.81 26.31 1.34
N CYS A 211 -5.32 25.30 2.04
CA CYS A 211 -4.65 24.00 2.18
C CYS A 211 -5.29 22.98 1.25
N SER A 212 -4.49 22.06 0.72
CA SER A 212 -4.94 20.95 -0.11
C SER A 212 -4.63 19.63 0.59
N PHE A 213 -5.62 18.75 0.69
CA PHE A 213 -5.46 17.43 1.27
C PHE A 213 -5.67 16.39 0.17
N CYS A 214 -4.58 15.88 -0.37
CA CYS A 214 -4.62 14.97 -1.49
C CYS A 214 -4.80 13.53 -1.01
N ASP A 215 -5.79 12.85 -1.57
CA ASP A 215 -5.88 11.39 -1.49
C ASP A 215 -4.77 10.77 -2.32
N SER A 216 -4.18 9.69 -1.86
CA SER A 216 -3.23 8.97 -2.69
C SER A 216 -3.36 7.46 -2.63
N LEU A 217 -2.93 6.82 -3.70
CA LEU A 217 -2.74 5.39 -3.79
C LEU A 217 -1.26 5.14 -4.07
N VAL A 218 -0.63 4.39 -3.20
CA VAL A 218 0.78 4.00 -3.31
C VAL A 218 0.91 2.51 -3.57
N ASP A 219 1.87 2.14 -4.42
CA ASP A 219 2.16 0.74 -4.72
C ASP A 219 3.65 0.53 -5.00
N ARG A 220 4.33 -0.08 -4.06
CA ARG A 220 5.67 -0.66 -4.12
C ARG A 220 5.80 -1.64 -2.97
N ILE A 221 6.30 -2.83 -3.23
CA ILE A 221 6.70 -3.76 -2.17
C ILE A 221 8.07 -3.33 -1.66
N VAL A 222 8.14 -3.03 -0.36
CA VAL A 222 9.38 -2.67 0.34
C VAL A 222 9.62 -3.69 1.43
N SER A 223 10.65 -4.53 1.26
CA SER A 223 11.00 -5.60 2.20
C SER A 223 11.77 -5.10 3.42
N GLY A 224 12.34 -3.92 3.36
CA GLY A 224 13.01 -3.28 4.48
C GLY A 224 14.50 -3.52 4.52
N PHE A 225 15.07 -3.58 5.73
CA PHE A 225 16.50 -3.81 5.92
C PHE A 225 16.89 -5.26 5.60
N PRO A 226 17.97 -5.51 4.86
CA PRO A 226 18.36 -6.86 4.42
C PRO A 226 19.25 -7.57 5.45
N ASP A 227 18.70 -7.91 6.63
CA ASP A 227 19.45 -8.51 7.75
C ASP A 227 20.24 -9.76 7.34
N ASP A 228 19.68 -10.59 6.46
CA ASP A 228 20.26 -11.86 6.04
C ASP A 228 21.44 -11.72 5.06
N ARG A 229 21.66 -10.54 4.47
CA ARG A 229 22.70 -10.29 3.47
C ARG A 229 23.31 -8.89 3.56
N ILE A 230 23.20 -8.22 4.69
CA ILE A 230 23.65 -6.84 4.82
C ILE A 230 25.14 -6.66 4.53
N ASP A 231 25.99 -7.63 4.89
CA ASP A 231 27.42 -7.56 4.62
C ASP A 231 27.74 -7.59 3.11
N GLU A 232 27.01 -8.39 2.33
CA GLU A 232 27.13 -8.43 0.87
C GLU A 232 26.67 -7.09 0.26
N VAL A 233 25.56 -6.56 0.73
CA VAL A 233 25.02 -5.27 0.27
C VAL A 233 26.01 -4.15 0.58
N LYS A 234 26.57 -4.08 1.80
CA LYS A 234 27.58 -3.08 2.17
C LYS A 234 28.86 -3.17 1.34
N GLN A 235 29.27 -4.39 0.99
CA GLN A 235 30.42 -4.59 0.09
C GLN A 235 30.15 -4.07 -1.30
N GLU A 236 28.96 -4.31 -1.82
CA GLU A 236 28.55 -3.90 -3.17
C GLU A 236 28.43 -2.38 -3.28
N ILE A 237 27.74 -1.73 -2.31
CA ILE A 237 27.58 -0.26 -2.31
C ILE A 237 28.87 0.47 -1.89
N GLY A 238 29.80 -0.20 -1.20
CA GLY A 238 31.05 0.37 -0.76
C GLY A 238 30.96 1.26 0.50
N TYR A 239 29.81 1.26 1.17
CA TYR A 239 29.54 2.07 2.37
C TYR A 239 29.00 1.23 3.52
N ASP A 240 29.34 1.62 4.76
CA ASP A 240 28.74 1.10 5.99
C ASP A 240 27.40 1.80 6.24
N ASP A 241 26.39 1.38 5.48
CA ASP A 241 25.05 1.94 5.56
C ASP A 241 24.15 1.02 6.40
N ASN A 242 23.70 1.54 7.54
CA ASN A 242 22.82 0.86 8.47
C ASN A 242 21.34 1.31 8.32
N ALA A 243 21.07 2.13 7.32
CA ALA A 243 19.74 2.57 6.92
C ALA A 243 19.35 2.09 5.51
N VAL A 244 20.08 1.14 4.93
CA VAL A 244 19.72 0.52 3.64
C VAL A 244 18.28 0.06 3.68
N VAL A 245 17.57 0.31 2.60
CA VAL A 245 16.20 -0.19 2.43
C VAL A 245 16.06 -0.89 1.09
N VAL A 246 15.58 -2.13 1.12
CA VAL A 246 15.35 -2.96 -0.06
C VAL A 246 13.89 -2.90 -0.48
N GLY A 247 13.67 -2.84 -1.77
CA GLY A 247 12.34 -2.88 -2.37
C GLY A 247 12.36 -3.41 -3.80
N GLU A 248 11.18 -3.46 -4.41
CA GLU A 248 11.04 -3.83 -5.81
C GLU A 248 11.27 -2.64 -6.75
N LEU A 249 11.56 -2.94 -8.03
CA LEU A 249 11.70 -1.92 -9.08
C LEU A 249 10.39 -1.20 -9.37
N TYR A 250 9.27 -1.92 -9.34
CA TYR A 250 7.95 -1.35 -9.61
C TYR A 250 7.59 -0.27 -8.59
N HIS A 251 6.99 0.78 -9.08
CA HIS A 251 6.36 1.80 -8.25
C HIS A 251 5.17 2.39 -8.99
N LEU A 252 4.15 2.78 -8.23
CA LEU A 252 3.04 3.59 -8.72
C LEU A 252 2.61 4.53 -7.58
N TRP A 253 2.58 5.81 -7.86
CA TRP A 253 2.01 6.81 -6.96
C TRP A 253 0.91 7.57 -7.67
N VAL A 254 -0.33 7.35 -7.27
CA VAL A 254 -1.47 8.11 -7.76
C VAL A 254 -1.81 9.15 -6.69
N ILE A 255 -1.79 10.41 -7.07
CA ILE A 255 -2.11 11.56 -6.20
C ILE A 255 -3.36 12.21 -6.79
N GLY A 256 -4.40 12.30 -5.98
CA GLY A 256 -5.69 12.77 -6.45
C GLY A 256 -6.47 13.57 -5.41
N GLY A 257 -7.74 13.83 -5.74
CA GLY A 257 -8.63 14.61 -4.89
C GLY A 257 -8.44 16.11 -5.01
N GLU A 258 -8.96 16.85 -4.05
CA GLU A 258 -8.89 18.31 -4.05
C GLU A 258 -7.43 18.80 -3.98
N GLY A 259 -7.03 19.63 -4.94
CA GLY A 259 -5.69 20.25 -4.97
C GLY A 259 -4.58 19.40 -5.60
N TYR A 260 -4.92 18.31 -6.28
CA TYR A 260 -3.92 17.48 -6.99
C TYR A 260 -3.10 18.28 -8.02
N GLU A 261 -3.67 19.30 -8.65
CA GLU A 261 -2.96 20.16 -9.59
C GLU A 261 -1.84 20.95 -8.89
N ARG A 262 -2.14 21.50 -7.71
CA ARG A 262 -1.13 22.17 -6.88
C ARG A 262 -0.07 21.20 -6.37
N ALA A 263 -0.46 19.96 -6.05
CA ALA A 263 0.49 18.92 -5.70
C ALA A 263 1.44 18.62 -6.88
N LYS A 264 0.93 18.56 -8.11
CA LYS A 264 1.73 18.36 -9.32
C LYS A 264 2.73 19.50 -9.56
N GLU A 265 2.34 20.73 -9.31
CA GLU A 265 3.25 21.89 -9.44
C GLU A 265 4.40 21.86 -8.43
N LEU A 266 4.11 21.47 -7.18
CA LEU A 266 5.09 21.45 -6.09
C LEU A 266 5.93 20.17 -6.05
N LEU A 267 5.41 19.07 -6.58
CA LEU A 267 6.04 17.76 -6.58
C LEU A 267 5.98 17.12 -7.99
N PRO A 268 6.69 17.68 -8.98
CA PRO A 268 6.59 17.32 -10.39
C PRO A 268 7.34 16.01 -10.72
N LEU A 269 7.01 14.91 -10.02
CA LEU A 269 7.69 13.62 -10.11
C LEU A 269 7.49 12.94 -11.48
N ASP A 270 6.34 13.18 -12.11
CA ASP A 270 6.02 12.69 -13.46
C ASP A 270 7.00 13.25 -14.51
N GLN A 271 7.44 14.51 -14.36
CA GLN A 271 8.43 15.13 -15.26
C GLN A 271 9.83 14.51 -15.11
N ALA A 272 10.09 13.84 -13.99
CA ALA A 272 11.30 13.06 -13.80
C ALA A 272 11.22 11.64 -14.42
N GLY A 273 10.13 11.31 -15.11
CA GLY A 273 9.92 10.01 -15.75
C GLY A 273 9.59 8.91 -14.74
N LEU A 274 9.09 9.26 -13.57
CA LEU A 274 8.60 8.32 -12.57
C LEU A 274 7.13 7.95 -12.87
N ASN A 275 6.73 6.76 -12.46
CA ASN A 275 5.34 6.30 -12.60
C ASN A 275 4.46 6.94 -11.52
N VAL A 276 4.21 8.24 -11.69
CA VAL A 276 3.38 9.06 -10.82
C VAL A 276 2.25 9.66 -11.64
N VAL A 277 1.04 9.54 -11.14
CA VAL A 277 -0.18 10.01 -11.81
C VAL A 277 -0.86 11.05 -10.94
N PHE A 278 -1.18 12.20 -11.53
CA PHE A 278 -2.00 13.23 -10.90
C PHE A 278 -3.39 13.22 -11.54
N THR A 279 -4.45 13.11 -10.74
CA THR A 279 -5.81 12.87 -11.22
C THR A 279 -6.86 13.49 -10.31
N PRO A 280 -8.04 13.88 -10.82
CA PRO A 280 -9.14 14.35 -9.96
C PRO A 280 -9.63 13.31 -8.94
N SER A 281 -9.53 11.99 -9.22
CA SER A 281 -9.90 10.91 -8.29
C SER A 281 -8.95 9.73 -8.41
N VAL A 282 -8.63 9.11 -7.26
CA VAL A 282 -7.81 7.89 -7.20
C VAL A 282 -8.63 6.60 -7.39
N ASP A 283 -9.95 6.69 -7.43
CA ASP A 283 -10.86 5.53 -7.36
C ASP A 283 -10.67 4.53 -8.51
N SER A 284 -10.53 5.05 -9.75
CA SER A 284 -10.31 4.18 -10.90
C SER A 284 -8.99 3.39 -10.81
N TYR A 285 -7.97 3.97 -10.23
CA TYR A 285 -6.67 3.30 -9.99
C TYR A 285 -6.75 2.31 -8.84
N ARG A 286 -7.54 2.64 -7.81
CA ARG A 286 -7.83 1.73 -6.69
C ARG A 286 -8.55 0.49 -7.19
N ASP A 287 -9.59 0.65 -8.00
CA ASP A 287 -10.34 -0.47 -8.57
C ASP A 287 -9.43 -1.38 -9.42
N LYS A 288 -8.62 -0.80 -10.32
CA LYS A 288 -7.62 -1.53 -11.10
C LYS A 288 -6.66 -2.33 -10.19
N LYS A 289 -6.08 -1.68 -9.18
CA LYS A 289 -5.14 -2.32 -8.24
C LYS A 289 -5.80 -3.43 -7.43
N VAL A 290 -6.98 -3.16 -6.87
CA VAL A 290 -7.69 -4.12 -6.01
C VAL A 290 -8.08 -5.35 -6.80
N ARG A 291 -8.66 -5.21 -7.98
CA ARG A 291 -9.14 -6.34 -8.78
C ARG A 291 -8.00 -7.08 -9.46
N ILE A 292 -7.02 -6.39 -10.06
CA ILE A 292 -5.93 -7.03 -10.80
C ILE A 292 -4.86 -7.57 -9.85
N LEU A 293 -4.26 -6.73 -9.01
CA LEU A 293 -3.17 -7.17 -8.13
C LEU A 293 -3.70 -8.00 -6.95
N ASN A 294 -4.57 -7.38 -6.16
CA ASN A 294 -5.01 -8.00 -4.91
C ASN A 294 -5.96 -9.17 -5.17
N GLY A 295 -6.82 -9.06 -6.19
CA GLY A 295 -7.70 -10.14 -6.64
C GLY A 295 -6.92 -11.34 -7.15
N SER A 296 -5.87 -11.14 -7.96
CA SER A 296 -5.00 -12.21 -8.44
C SER A 296 -4.27 -12.92 -7.29
N HIS A 297 -3.73 -12.18 -6.32
CA HIS A 297 -3.15 -12.76 -5.12
C HIS A 297 -4.17 -13.62 -4.35
N THR A 298 -5.36 -13.07 -4.11
CA THR A 298 -6.42 -13.76 -3.36
C THR A 298 -6.92 -15.00 -4.10
N GLY A 299 -7.12 -14.89 -5.42
CA GLY A 299 -7.60 -16.00 -6.24
C GLY A 299 -6.61 -17.16 -6.33
N MET A 300 -5.28 -16.87 -6.36
CA MET A 300 -4.29 -17.92 -6.50
C MET A 300 -3.83 -18.52 -5.17
N VAL A 301 -4.00 -17.81 -4.01
CA VAL A 301 -3.37 -18.20 -2.76
C VAL A 301 -3.81 -19.58 -2.27
N ALA A 302 -5.12 -19.86 -2.29
CA ALA A 302 -5.66 -21.15 -1.88
C ALA A 302 -5.22 -22.27 -2.82
N MET A 303 -5.24 -22.04 -4.13
CA MET A 303 -4.74 -23.00 -5.13
C MET A 303 -3.28 -23.33 -4.89
N GLY A 304 -2.43 -22.31 -4.72
CA GLY A 304 -1.00 -22.49 -4.45
C GLY A 304 -0.73 -23.30 -3.19
N LEU A 305 -1.40 -22.98 -2.07
CA LEU A 305 -1.28 -23.72 -0.82
C LEU A 305 -1.72 -25.19 -0.96
N LEU A 306 -2.88 -25.45 -1.59
CA LEU A 306 -3.38 -26.80 -1.85
C LEU A 306 -2.47 -27.61 -2.80
N MET A 307 -1.67 -26.95 -3.61
CA MET A 307 -0.67 -27.57 -4.49
C MET A 307 0.75 -27.60 -3.89
N GLY A 308 0.91 -27.20 -2.61
CA GLY A 308 2.18 -27.29 -1.88
C GLY A 308 3.15 -26.13 -2.12
N CYS A 309 2.74 -25.06 -2.80
CA CYS A 309 3.55 -23.87 -2.98
C CYS A 309 3.66 -23.09 -1.66
N GLN A 310 4.79 -22.41 -1.43
CA GLN A 310 5.03 -21.63 -0.22
C GLN A 310 5.01 -20.12 -0.48
N THR A 311 5.48 -19.70 -1.64
CA THR A 311 5.58 -18.29 -2.01
C THR A 311 4.78 -17.97 -3.27
N VAL A 312 4.57 -16.68 -3.52
CA VAL A 312 3.98 -16.20 -4.78
C VAL A 312 4.78 -16.66 -5.98
N VAL A 313 6.12 -16.62 -5.87
CA VAL A 313 7.02 -17.07 -6.94
C VAL A 313 6.87 -18.56 -7.20
N ASP A 314 6.78 -19.40 -6.15
CA ASP A 314 6.56 -20.84 -6.32
C ASP A 314 5.23 -21.11 -7.05
N ALA A 315 4.17 -20.42 -6.64
CA ALA A 315 2.85 -20.55 -7.26
C ALA A 315 2.87 -20.08 -8.71
N PHE A 316 3.50 -18.94 -9.00
CA PHE A 316 3.51 -18.37 -10.35
C PHE A 316 4.50 -19.05 -11.30
N ASN A 317 5.49 -19.78 -10.78
CA ASN A 317 6.33 -20.69 -11.56
C ASN A 317 5.64 -22.03 -11.91
N ASN A 318 4.47 -22.31 -11.32
CA ASN A 318 3.65 -23.43 -11.75
C ASN A 318 2.84 -23.04 -13.00
N PRO A 319 3.05 -23.70 -14.15
CA PRO A 319 2.46 -23.26 -15.42
C PRO A 319 0.93 -23.31 -15.46
N ASP A 320 0.32 -24.20 -14.67
CA ASP A 320 -1.14 -24.30 -14.60
C ASP A 320 -1.71 -23.11 -13.80
N ILE A 321 -1.09 -22.74 -12.67
CA ILE A 321 -1.48 -21.56 -11.88
C ILE A 321 -1.24 -20.27 -12.66
N GLU A 322 -0.07 -20.13 -13.28
CA GLU A 322 0.25 -18.98 -14.14
C GLU A 322 -0.80 -18.80 -15.24
N THR A 323 -1.08 -19.87 -15.98
CA THR A 323 -2.09 -19.86 -17.07
C THR A 323 -3.47 -19.48 -16.52
N PHE A 324 -3.86 -20.04 -15.37
CA PHE A 324 -5.14 -19.76 -14.76
C PHE A 324 -5.26 -18.28 -14.37
N VAL A 325 -4.28 -17.73 -13.68
CA VAL A 325 -4.29 -16.31 -13.24
C VAL A 325 -4.32 -15.37 -14.43
N ASN A 326 -3.50 -15.63 -15.46
CA ASN A 326 -3.51 -14.83 -16.68
C ASN A 326 -4.88 -14.84 -17.38
N ARG A 327 -5.52 -16.01 -17.48
CA ARG A 327 -6.86 -16.14 -18.08
C ARG A 327 -7.94 -15.49 -17.20
N MET A 328 -7.90 -15.66 -15.88
CA MET A 328 -8.81 -15.00 -14.94
C MET A 328 -8.76 -13.48 -15.13
N VAL A 329 -7.57 -12.90 -15.12
CA VAL A 329 -7.41 -11.46 -15.32
C VAL A 329 -7.93 -11.01 -16.70
N ALA A 330 -7.62 -11.76 -17.76
CA ALA A 330 -8.01 -11.42 -19.13
C ALA A 330 -9.51 -11.55 -19.39
N TYR A 331 -10.16 -12.57 -18.83
CA TYR A 331 -11.56 -12.89 -19.16
C TYR A 331 -12.57 -12.41 -18.12
N ASP A 332 -12.23 -12.48 -16.82
CA ASP A 332 -13.19 -12.17 -15.76
C ASP A 332 -12.95 -10.81 -15.11
N VAL A 333 -11.72 -10.26 -15.17
CA VAL A 333 -11.36 -9.02 -14.44
C VAL A 333 -11.30 -7.82 -15.39
N ILE A 334 -10.40 -7.82 -16.38
CA ILE A 334 -10.17 -6.66 -17.28
C ILE A 334 -11.47 -6.16 -17.95
N PRO A 335 -12.35 -7.03 -18.50
CA PRO A 335 -13.57 -6.56 -19.15
C PRO A 335 -14.55 -5.84 -18.20
N MET A 336 -14.36 -5.98 -16.88
CA MET A 336 -15.23 -5.39 -15.88
C MET A 336 -14.73 -4.04 -15.37
N ILE A 337 -13.46 -3.71 -15.60
CA ILE A 337 -12.82 -2.47 -15.16
C ILE A 337 -13.01 -1.38 -16.23
N SER A 338 -13.32 -0.17 -15.79
CA SER A 338 -13.40 0.99 -16.67
C SER A 338 -12.01 1.46 -17.11
N GLY A 339 -11.84 1.75 -18.39
CA GLY A 339 -10.59 2.25 -18.98
C GLY A 339 -10.34 1.70 -20.39
N GLU A 340 -9.29 2.19 -21.03
CA GLU A 340 -8.88 1.71 -22.34
C GLU A 340 -8.33 0.27 -22.24
N PRO A 341 -8.87 -0.68 -23.04
CA PRO A 341 -8.52 -2.09 -22.90
C PRO A 341 -7.01 -2.38 -23.05
N GLN A 342 -6.30 -1.61 -23.88
CA GLN A 342 -4.88 -1.80 -24.08
C GLN A 342 -4.08 -1.37 -22.84
N GLU A 343 -4.42 -0.21 -22.24
CA GLU A 343 -3.80 0.27 -21.01
C GLU A 343 -4.02 -0.69 -19.83
N LEU A 344 -5.23 -1.27 -19.72
CA LEU A 344 -5.55 -2.25 -18.68
C LEU A 344 -4.74 -3.53 -18.86
N LYS A 345 -4.51 -4.00 -20.09
CA LYS A 345 -3.67 -5.17 -20.37
C LYS A 345 -2.20 -4.88 -20.03
N GLU A 346 -1.69 -3.72 -20.38
CA GLU A 346 -0.31 -3.33 -20.07
C GLU A 346 -0.11 -3.19 -18.56
N PHE A 347 -1.07 -2.58 -17.87
CA PHE A 347 -1.06 -2.52 -16.41
C PHE A 347 -1.09 -3.93 -15.79
N ALA A 348 -2.00 -4.81 -16.25
CA ALA A 348 -2.07 -6.18 -15.75
C ALA A 348 -0.76 -6.95 -16.02
N ALA A 349 -0.15 -6.81 -17.19
CA ALA A 349 1.12 -7.44 -17.50
C ALA A 349 2.23 -6.99 -16.56
N SER A 350 2.33 -5.68 -16.28
CA SER A 350 3.31 -5.13 -15.33
C SER A 350 3.11 -5.65 -13.90
N ILE A 351 1.85 -5.83 -13.49
CA ILE A 351 1.50 -6.38 -12.18
C ILE A 351 1.87 -7.87 -12.09
N LEU A 352 1.52 -8.66 -13.10
CA LEU A 352 1.77 -10.11 -13.09
C LEU A 352 3.27 -10.43 -13.23
N GLU A 353 4.06 -9.58 -13.91
CA GLU A 353 5.51 -9.73 -13.96
C GLU A 353 6.15 -9.66 -12.55
N ARG A 354 5.57 -8.89 -11.62
CA ARG A 354 6.04 -8.80 -10.23
C ARG A 354 5.95 -10.14 -9.48
N PHE A 355 5.03 -11.03 -9.88
CA PHE A 355 4.86 -12.34 -9.25
C PHE A 355 6.02 -13.28 -9.50
N TYR A 356 6.84 -13.04 -10.53
CA TYR A 356 8.09 -13.77 -10.77
C TYR A 356 9.28 -13.25 -9.97
N ASN A 357 9.14 -12.18 -9.16
CA ASN A 357 10.26 -11.57 -8.46
C ASN A 357 10.82 -12.48 -7.34
N PRO A 358 12.00 -13.12 -7.53
CA PRO A 358 12.56 -14.06 -6.56
C PRO A 358 13.18 -13.37 -5.34
N TYR A 359 13.40 -12.05 -5.42
CA TYR A 359 14.00 -11.26 -4.34
C TYR A 359 13.01 -10.91 -3.24
N ILE A 360 11.70 -11.08 -3.51
CA ILE A 360 10.62 -10.86 -2.54
C ILE A 360 10.07 -12.21 -2.11
N LYS A 361 10.39 -12.64 -0.90
CA LYS A 361 9.86 -13.88 -0.29
C LYS A 361 8.42 -13.66 0.20
N HIS A 362 7.49 -13.37 -0.73
CA HIS A 362 6.08 -13.13 -0.38
C HIS A 362 5.37 -14.44 -0.09
N GLN A 363 5.21 -14.76 1.19
CA GLN A 363 4.65 -16.03 1.67
C GLN A 363 3.14 -16.10 1.39
N LEU A 364 2.67 -17.19 0.77
CA LEU A 364 1.25 -17.44 0.53
C LEU A 364 0.47 -17.50 1.86
N LYS A 365 1.08 -18.04 2.91
CA LYS A 365 0.47 -18.06 4.25
C LYS A 365 0.16 -16.66 4.79
N SER A 366 1.02 -15.67 4.54
CA SER A 366 0.75 -14.28 4.95
C SER A 366 -0.37 -13.63 4.13
N ILE A 367 -0.51 -14.02 2.86
CA ILE A 367 -1.60 -13.55 2.01
C ILE A 367 -2.92 -14.20 2.41
N SER A 368 -2.91 -15.47 2.87
CA SER A 368 -4.11 -16.22 3.23
C SER A 368 -4.79 -15.76 4.53
N LEU A 369 -4.18 -14.86 5.30
CA LEU A 369 -4.80 -14.23 6.46
C LEU A 369 -6.11 -13.53 6.08
N ASN A 370 -7.22 -13.84 6.76
CA ASN A 370 -8.56 -13.29 6.51
C ASN A 370 -9.01 -13.44 5.05
N SER A 371 -8.82 -14.62 4.45
CA SER A 371 -9.06 -14.83 3.02
C SER A 371 -10.52 -14.73 2.62
N LEU A 372 -11.47 -15.03 3.51
CA LEU A 372 -12.91 -14.94 3.23
C LEU A 372 -13.31 -13.48 2.92
N SER A 373 -13.01 -12.56 3.83
CA SER A 373 -13.31 -11.13 3.64
C SER A 373 -12.51 -10.49 2.50
N LYS A 374 -11.27 -10.95 2.28
CA LYS A 374 -10.45 -10.48 1.15
C LYS A 374 -11.05 -10.92 -0.18
N TRP A 375 -11.54 -12.15 -0.29
CA TRP A 375 -12.18 -12.62 -1.51
C TRP A 375 -13.46 -11.82 -1.81
N GLU A 376 -14.28 -11.60 -0.79
CA GLU A 376 -15.47 -10.76 -0.92
C GLU A 376 -15.13 -9.35 -1.43
N ALA A 377 -14.12 -8.71 -0.85
CA ALA A 377 -13.78 -7.34 -1.21
C ALA A 377 -13.06 -7.20 -2.58
N ARG A 378 -12.38 -8.24 -3.07
CA ARG A 378 -11.45 -8.15 -4.20
C ARG A 378 -11.92 -8.89 -5.45
N ASN A 379 -12.58 -10.04 -5.28
CA ASN A 379 -12.98 -10.95 -6.36
C ASN A 379 -14.48 -10.91 -6.64
N TYR A 380 -15.32 -10.83 -5.59
CA TYR A 380 -16.77 -10.74 -5.76
C TYR A 380 -17.22 -9.59 -6.67
N PRO A 381 -16.64 -8.38 -6.64
CA PRO A 381 -17.04 -7.33 -7.58
C PRO A 381 -16.87 -7.72 -9.05
N SER A 382 -15.84 -8.50 -9.40
CA SER A 382 -15.64 -8.98 -10.77
C SER A 382 -16.65 -10.06 -11.12
N LEU A 383 -16.99 -10.95 -10.19
CA LEU A 383 -18.05 -11.94 -10.37
C LEU A 383 -19.41 -11.26 -10.64
N LEU A 384 -19.79 -10.31 -9.81
CA LEU A 384 -21.07 -9.59 -9.91
C LEU A 384 -21.15 -8.78 -11.21
N ASP A 385 -20.09 -8.04 -11.54
CA ASP A 385 -20.04 -7.24 -12.78
C ASP A 385 -20.17 -8.09 -14.04
N ASN A 386 -19.58 -9.30 -14.09
CA ASN A 386 -19.75 -10.24 -15.21
C ASN A 386 -21.21 -10.63 -15.38
N TRP A 387 -21.91 -10.88 -14.30
CA TRP A 387 -23.32 -11.20 -14.34
C TRP A 387 -24.17 -10.01 -14.79
N ILE A 388 -23.96 -8.84 -14.19
CA ILE A 388 -24.74 -7.63 -14.50
C ILE A 388 -24.50 -7.16 -15.95
N LYS A 389 -23.23 -7.10 -16.38
CA LYS A 389 -22.86 -6.52 -17.68
C LYS A 389 -22.98 -7.50 -18.85
N LEU A 390 -22.72 -8.80 -18.61
CA LEU A 390 -22.62 -9.81 -19.67
C LEU A 390 -23.62 -10.96 -19.54
N GLY A 391 -24.36 -11.06 -18.43
CA GLY A 391 -25.30 -12.17 -18.17
C GLY A 391 -24.60 -13.54 -18.05
N ARG A 392 -23.31 -13.57 -17.72
CA ARG A 392 -22.53 -14.81 -17.56
C ARG A 392 -21.96 -14.93 -16.17
N VAL A 393 -21.86 -16.15 -15.68
CA VAL A 393 -21.13 -16.45 -14.44
C VAL A 393 -19.63 -16.46 -14.75
N ALA A 394 -18.85 -15.74 -13.96
CA ALA A 394 -17.38 -15.68 -14.09
C ALA A 394 -16.75 -16.99 -13.61
N GLU A 395 -16.39 -17.87 -14.56
CA GLU A 395 -15.95 -19.24 -14.25
C GLU A 395 -14.65 -19.29 -13.46
N TYR A 396 -13.70 -18.38 -13.77
CA TYR A 396 -12.42 -18.30 -13.05
C TYR A 396 -12.63 -17.82 -11.61
N GLU A 397 -13.51 -16.84 -11.40
CA GLU A 397 -13.84 -16.38 -10.04
C GLU A 397 -14.55 -17.46 -9.22
N CYS A 398 -15.45 -18.25 -9.84
CA CYS A 398 -16.06 -19.42 -9.18
C CYS A 398 -15.02 -20.47 -8.79
N MET A 399 -14.02 -20.73 -9.64
CA MET A 399 -12.93 -21.65 -9.33
C MET A 399 -12.07 -21.14 -8.17
N THR A 400 -11.78 -19.82 -8.11
CA THR A 400 -11.04 -19.26 -6.96
C THR A 400 -11.79 -19.42 -5.66
N PHE A 401 -13.12 -19.25 -5.68
CA PHE A 401 -13.96 -19.45 -4.50
C PHE A 401 -14.04 -20.92 -4.09
N ALA A 402 -14.15 -21.84 -5.04
CA ALA A 402 -14.12 -23.28 -4.78
C ALA A 402 -12.77 -23.70 -4.14
N ALA A 403 -11.65 -23.20 -4.66
CA ALA A 403 -10.34 -23.44 -4.07
C ALA A 403 -10.21 -22.84 -2.66
N LEU A 404 -10.79 -21.65 -2.45
CA LEU A 404 -10.85 -21.03 -1.12
C LEU A 404 -11.62 -21.93 -0.14
N LEU A 405 -12.81 -22.39 -0.47
CA LEU A 405 -13.58 -23.28 0.38
C LEU A 405 -12.84 -24.62 0.64
N ALA A 406 -12.19 -25.18 -0.39
CA ALA A 406 -11.36 -26.38 -0.22
C ALA A 406 -10.21 -26.17 0.78
N TYR A 407 -9.59 -24.98 0.81
CA TYR A 407 -8.57 -24.62 1.81
C TYR A 407 -9.13 -24.58 3.24
N TYR A 408 -10.42 -24.19 3.42
CA TYR A 408 -11.12 -24.17 4.71
C TYR A 408 -11.73 -25.53 5.08
N SER A 409 -11.81 -26.47 4.13
CA SER A 409 -12.36 -27.82 4.35
C SER A 409 -11.78 -28.50 5.59
N PRO A 410 -12.57 -29.25 6.36
CA PRO A 410 -12.05 -30.06 7.46
C PRO A 410 -11.03 -31.10 6.98
N ASN A 411 -11.07 -31.44 5.68
CA ASN A 411 -10.20 -32.47 5.07
C ASN A 411 -8.92 -31.86 4.47
N SER A 412 -8.78 -30.54 4.43
CA SER A 412 -7.67 -29.84 3.75
C SER A 412 -6.30 -30.07 4.38
N GLY A 413 -6.25 -30.42 5.67
CA GLY A 413 -5.03 -30.47 6.46
C GLY A 413 -4.45 -29.10 6.86
N PHE A 414 -5.09 -27.99 6.46
CA PHE A 414 -4.70 -26.64 6.82
C PHE A 414 -5.46 -26.12 8.03
N THR A 415 -4.87 -25.12 8.69
CA THR A 415 -5.56 -24.32 9.71
C THR A 415 -5.58 -22.88 9.20
N PRO A 416 -6.69 -22.44 8.56
CA PRO A 416 -6.83 -21.08 8.08
C PRO A 416 -6.73 -20.08 9.23
N ASP A 417 -5.98 -18.99 9.01
CA ASP A 417 -5.86 -17.87 9.94
C ASP A 417 -6.90 -16.81 9.56
N ASP A 418 -8.11 -16.99 10.11
CA ASP A 418 -9.29 -16.15 9.88
C ASP A 418 -10.12 -16.09 11.16
N THR A 419 -11.24 -15.37 11.15
CA THR A 419 -12.18 -15.29 12.27
C THR A 419 -12.55 -16.69 12.75
N PRO A 420 -12.27 -17.06 14.03
CA PRO A 420 -12.45 -18.43 14.49
C PRO A 420 -13.87 -18.96 14.32
N GLU A 421 -14.87 -18.11 14.51
CA GLU A 421 -16.29 -18.43 14.35
C GLU A 421 -16.62 -18.79 12.89
N HIS A 422 -16.00 -18.10 11.92
CA HIS A 422 -16.20 -18.40 10.50
C HIS A 422 -15.58 -19.74 10.11
N VAL A 423 -14.37 -20.02 10.60
CA VAL A 423 -13.69 -21.31 10.36
C VAL A 423 -14.48 -22.46 10.98
N ALA A 424 -14.97 -22.27 12.20
CA ALA A 424 -15.79 -23.28 12.89
C ALA A 424 -17.10 -23.54 12.12
N TYR A 425 -17.82 -22.49 11.74
CA TYR A 425 -19.07 -22.60 10.98
C TYR A 425 -18.90 -23.40 9.70
N ILE A 426 -17.87 -23.09 8.89
CA ILE A 426 -17.60 -23.79 7.63
C ILE A 426 -17.36 -25.27 7.88
N ARG A 427 -16.56 -25.61 8.89
CA ARG A 427 -16.20 -27.00 9.19
C ARG A 427 -17.34 -27.82 9.77
N GLU A 428 -18.15 -27.23 10.64
CA GLU A 428 -19.32 -27.90 11.27
C GLU A 428 -20.48 -28.13 10.28
N ASN A 429 -20.58 -27.29 9.26
CA ASN A 429 -21.60 -27.37 8.21
C ASN A 429 -21.09 -27.99 6.91
N TRP A 430 -19.94 -28.70 6.97
CA TRP A 430 -19.38 -29.37 5.81
C TRP A 430 -20.02 -30.73 5.58
N ASP A 431 -20.71 -30.90 4.45
CA ASP A 431 -21.31 -32.15 4.02
C ASP A 431 -20.59 -32.66 2.78
N SER A 432 -19.69 -33.63 2.95
CA SER A 432 -18.92 -34.24 1.86
C SER A 432 -19.75 -35.06 0.87
N GLU A 433 -20.97 -35.50 1.27
CA GLU A 433 -21.89 -36.22 0.41
C GLU A 433 -22.76 -35.24 -0.44
N ASN A 434 -22.93 -34.01 0.07
CA ASN A 434 -23.73 -32.98 -0.59
C ASN A 434 -23.00 -31.63 -0.58
N ILE A 435 -21.98 -31.49 -1.44
CA ILE A 435 -21.19 -30.30 -1.56
C ILE A 435 -22.01 -29.05 -1.94
N GLU A 436 -23.09 -29.21 -2.71
CA GLU A 436 -23.97 -28.08 -3.07
C GLU A 436 -24.70 -27.53 -1.82
N ALA A 437 -25.13 -28.40 -0.92
CA ALA A 437 -25.70 -27.98 0.37
C ALA A 437 -24.66 -27.26 1.23
N THR A 438 -23.41 -27.73 1.24
CA THR A 438 -22.29 -27.07 1.92
C THR A 438 -22.10 -25.64 1.40
N VAL A 439 -21.95 -25.48 0.08
CA VAL A 439 -21.78 -24.13 -0.54
C VAL A 439 -22.99 -23.24 -0.24
N THR A 440 -24.20 -23.77 -0.38
CA THR A 440 -25.45 -23.04 -0.08
C THR A 440 -25.48 -22.51 1.35
N ASN A 441 -25.14 -23.37 2.33
CA ASN A 441 -25.12 -22.99 3.74
C ASN A 441 -24.06 -21.93 4.03
N ILE A 442 -22.86 -22.07 3.48
CA ILE A 442 -21.78 -21.11 3.69
C ILE A 442 -22.15 -19.73 3.07
N VAL A 443 -22.70 -19.73 1.89
CA VAL A 443 -22.96 -18.49 1.13
C VAL A 443 -24.20 -17.75 1.66
N TYR A 444 -25.28 -18.46 2.02
CA TYR A 444 -26.55 -17.81 2.35
C TYR A 444 -26.91 -17.84 3.84
N ASN A 445 -26.41 -18.81 4.60
CA ASN A 445 -26.90 -19.03 5.96
C ASN A 445 -25.86 -18.73 7.05
N SER A 446 -24.58 -18.54 6.68
CA SER A 446 -23.50 -18.37 7.66
C SER A 446 -23.41 -16.97 8.26
N GLY A 447 -23.83 -15.94 7.54
CA GLY A 447 -23.55 -14.53 7.87
C GLY A 447 -22.08 -14.12 7.72
N ILE A 448 -21.25 -14.99 7.11
CA ILE A 448 -19.80 -14.70 6.88
C ILE A 448 -19.64 -13.56 5.87
N PHE A 449 -20.43 -13.57 4.81
CA PHE A 449 -20.37 -12.62 3.73
C PHE A 449 -21.48 -11.57 3.84
N LYS A 450 -21.16 -10.33 3.46
CA LYS A 450 -22.14 -9.24 3.33
C LYS A 450 -22.73 -9.17 1.92
N ALA A 451 -22.02 -9.75 0.95
CA ALA A 451 -22.41 -9.82 -0.44
C ALA A 451 -23.66 -10.71 -0.63
N ASP A 452 -24.56 -10.29 -1.49
CA ASP A 452 -25.73 -11.08 -1.87
C ASP A 452 -25.42 -11.95 -3.11
N PHE A 453 -25.00 -13.17 -2.86
CA PHE A 453 -24.69 -14.12 -3.93
C PHE A 453 -25.92 -14.60 -4.72
N SER A 454 -27.14 -14.34 -4.22
CA SER A 454 -28.38 -14.70 -4.94
C SER A 454 -28.56 -13.87 -6.23
N GLU A 455 -27.89 -12.72 -6.32
CA GLU A 455 -27.84 -11.91 -7.53
C GLU A 455 -27.19 -12.64 -8.72
N VAL A 456 -26.29 -13.61 -8.48
CA VAL A 456 -25.55 -14.32 -9.52
C VAL A 456 -26.12 -15.73 -9.70
N THR A 457 -27.14 -15.85 -10.54
CA THR A 457 -27.77 -17.15 -10.84
C THR A 457 -26.75 -18.12 -11.43
N GLY A 458 -26.64 -19.31 -10.83
CA GLY A 458 -25.70 -20.35 -11.26
C GLY A 458 -24.35 -20.36 -10.52
N PHE A 459 -24.09 -19.38 -9.64
CA PHE A 459 -22.87 -19.34 -8.83
C PHE A 459 -22.71 -20.59 -7.96
N VAL A 460 -23.70 -20.90 -7.13
CA VAL A 460 -23.63 -22.05 -6.18
C VAL A 460 -23.38 -23.37 -6.88
N PRO A 461 -24.17 -23.80 -7.90
CA PRO A 461 -23.93 -25.07 -8.58
C PRO A 461 -22.58 -25.14 -9.29
N MET A 462 -22.08 -24.02 -9.85
CA MET A 462 -20.76 -23.96 -10.48
C MET A 462 -19.65 -24.15 -9.47
N VAL A 463 -19.68 -23.41 -8.36
CA VAL A 463 -18.73 -23.56 -7.25
C VAL A 463 -18.76 -24.96 -6.67
N ALA A 464 -19.95 -25.51 -6.41
CA ALA A 464 -20.13 -26.85 -5.89
C ALA A 464 -19.53 -27.92 -6.82
N GLY A 465 -19.71 -27.75 -8.12
CA GLY A 465 -19.12 -28.65 -9.11
C GLY A 465 -17.60 -28.66 -9.07
N TYR A 466 -16.96 -27.48 -8.99
CA TYR A 466 -15.51 -27.37 -8.84
C TYR A 466 -15.02 -27.88 -7.49
N LEU A 467 -15.66 -27.51 -6.40
CA LEU A 467 -15.30 -27.95 -5.06
C LEU A 467 -15.39 -29.47 -4.91
N ASN A 468 -16.46 -30.06 -5.41
CA ASN A 468 -16.63 -31.53 -5.41
C ASN A 468 -15.50 -32.23 -6.18
N TYR A 469 -15.06 -31.65 -7.31
CA TYR A 469 -13.95 -32.21 -8.08
C TYR A 469 -12.61 -32.03 -7.36
N ILE A 470 -12.40 -30.90 -6.67
CA ILE A 470 -11.18 -30.68 -5.83
C ILE A 470 -11.11 -31.68 -4.69
N GLU A 471 -12.20 -31.92 -3.96
CA GLU A 471 -12.26 -32.85 -2.83
C GLU A 471 -11.91 -34.31 -3.25
N HIS A 472 -12.32 -34.70 -4.47
CA HIS A 472 -12.10 -36.08 -4.94
C HIS A 472 -10.77 -36.27 -5.69
N ASN A 473 -10.26 -35.27 -6.37
CA ASN A 473 -9.13 -35.42 -7.29
C ASN A 473 -7.93 -34.53 -6.95
N GLY A 474 -8.11 -33.62 -5.99
CA GLY A 474 -7.11 -32.61 -5.62
C GLY A 474 -7.07 -31.42 -6.57
N MET A 475 -6.45 -30.32 -6.08
CA MET A 475 -6.42 -29.04 -6.79
C MET A 475 -5.67 -29.12 -8.14
N ALA A 476 -4.54 -29.82 -8.18
CA ALA A 476 -3.73 -29.92 -9.41
C ALA A 476 -4.49 -30.61 -10.56
N ALA A 477 -5.19 -31.70 -10.29
CA ALA A 477 -6.00 -32.39 -11.31
C ALA A 477 -7.19 -31.56 -11.76
N THR A 478 -7.80 -30.82 -10.82
CA THR A 478 -8.92 -29.94 -11.10
C THR A 478 -8.50 -28.81 -12.01
N LEU A 479 -7.36 -28.19 -11.72
CA LEU A 479 -6.86 -27.06 -12.51
C LEU A 479 -6.49 -27.49 -13.93
N LYS A 480 -5.83 -28.63 -14.11
CA LYS A 480 -5.55 -29.20 -15.44
C LYS A 480 -6.82 -29.46 -16.24
N ARG A 481 -7.85 -30.06 -15.61
CA ARG A 481 -9.14 -30.29 -16.26
C ARG A 481 -9.84 -28.99 -16.64
N PHE A 482 -9.74 -27.96 -15.80
CA PHE A 482 -10.35 -26.65 -16.04
C PHE A 482 -9.71 -25.91 -17.22
N LEU A 483 -8.40 -26.02 -17.36
CA LEU A 483 -7.64 -25.34 -18.40
C LEU A 483 -7.69 -26.03 -19.78
N GLY A 484 -8.08 -27.29 -19.86
CA GLY A 484 -8.21 -28.12 -21.06
C GLY A 484 -6.99 -28.98 -21.28
#